data_1e8c5fd8b06bfd3742d34cf4783e21f5
#
_entry.id   1e8c5fd8b06bfd3742d34cf4783e21f5
#
_cell.length_a   1.000
_cell.length_b   1.000
_cell.length_c   1.000
_cell.angle_alpha   90.00
_cell.angle_beta   90.00
_cell.angle_gamma   90.00
#
_symmetry.space_group_name_H-M   'P 1'
#
loop_
_entity.id
_entity.type
_entity.pdbx_description
1 polymer ?
#
loop_
_entity_poly.entity_id
_entity_poly.type
_entity_poly.pdbx_seq_one_letter_code
_entity_poly.pdbx_strand_id
1 'polypeptide(L)'
;MSKTGILLTSINNFYNEEENRTKLMNILDKSNGISLRNLEWFITNYAKKNHTSYTTKDGKLFTVHCAYKSSLDGYSKKLFDPFCRSEKFAYTVPGTSHEIHTTLAQLNFIKWCIKNNIIDYITRNKSSLFSKPVT
;
A
#
# COMPACT_ATOMS: atom_id res chain seq x y z
N MET A 1 6.99 -11.10 22.59
CA MET A 1 6.29 -10.06 21.81
C MET A 1 5.39 -10.72 20.78
N SER A 2 4.17 -10.25 20.64
CA SER A 2 3.22 -10.80 19.68
C SER A 2 3.61 -10.45 18.24
N LYS A 3 3.15 -11.26 17.29
CA LYS A 3 3.34 -10.99 15.86
C LYS A 3 2.86 -9.60 15.46
N THR A 4 1.70 -9.18 15.99
CA THR A 4 1.16 -7.85 15.69
C THR A 4 2.02 -6.73 16.29
N GLY A 5 2.60 -6.96 17.48
CA GLY A 5 3.49 -5.98 18.09
C GLY A 5 4.77 -5.78 17.30
N ILE A 6 5.34 -6.84 16.78
CA ILE A 6 6.53 -6.79 15.93
C ILE A 6 6.20 -6.05 14.63
N LEU A 7 5.06 -6.36 14.02
CA LEU A 7 4.63 -5.70 12.80
C LEU A 7 4.39 -4.21 13.03
N LEU A 8 3.74 -3.82 14.12
CA LEU A 8 3.49 -2.43 14.42
C LEU A 8 4.80 -1.64 14.62
N THR A 9 5.78 -2.25 15.27
CA THR A 9 7.11 -1.63 15.42
C THR A 9 7.75 -1.38 14.06
N SER A 10 7.68 -2.36 13.17
CA SER A 10 8.21 -2.23 11.80
C SER A 10 7.48 -1.13 11.04
N ILE A 11 6.16 -1.05 11.17
CA ILE A 11 5.34 -0.01 10.54
C ILE A 11 5.73 1.38 11.08
N ASN A 12 5.89 1.50 12.38
CA ASN A 12 6.29 2.78 12.99
C ASN A 12 7.65 3.25 12.49
N ASN A 13 8.61 2.33 12.39
CA ASN A 13 9.93 2.65 11.88
C ASN A 13 9.86 3.12 10.43
N PHE A 14 9.03 2.45 9.62
CA PHE A 14 8.87 2.80 8.21
C PHE A 14 8.28 4.21 8.05
N TYR A 15 7.20 4.52 8.77
CA TYR A 15 6.53 5.82 8.64
C TYR A 15 7.20 6.92 9.44
N ASN A 16 8.26 6.59 10.19
CA ASN A 16 9.08 7.62 10.81
C ASN A 16 9.91 8.38 9.77
N GLU A 17 10.11 7.80 8.59
CA GLU A 17 10.74 8.48 7.46
C GLU A 17 9.73 9.45 6.83
N GLU A 18 10.13 10.71 6.67
CA GLU A 18 9.25 11.76 6.16
C GLU A 18 8.66 11.42 4.79
N GLU A 19 9.48 10.89 3.88
CA GLU A 19 9.05 10.53 2.54
C GLU A 19 7.93 9.47 2.58
N ASN A 20 8.09 8.46 3.42
CA ASN A 20 7.10 7.38 3.55
C ASN A 20 5.80 7.90 4.16
N ARG A 21 5.92 8.73 5.17
CA ARG A 21 4.79 9.35 5.85
C ARG A 21 3.99 10.24 4.91
N THR A 22 4.66 11.01 4.07
CA THR A 22 4.00 11.85 3.06
C THR A 22 3.21 10.99 2.08
N LYS A 23 3.78 9.88 1.63
CA LYS A 23 3.09 8.97 0.71
C LYS A 23 1.86 8.34 1.36
N LEU A 24 1.96 7.96 2.63
CA LEU A 24 0.81 7.43 3.38
C LEU A 24 -0.32 8.46 3.40
N MET A 25 0.00 9.69 3.79
CA MET A 25 -1.02 10.74 3.90
C MET A 25 -1.64 11.07 2.55
N ASN A 26 -0.85 11.07 1.48
CA ASN A 26 -1.37 11.34 0.14
C ASN A 26 -2.38 10.27 -0.31
N ILE A 27 -2.17 9.02 0.07
CA ILE A 27 -3.12 7.94 -0.24
C ILE A 27 -4.41 8.12 0.56
N LEU A 28 -4.28 8.44 1.84
CA LEU A 28 -5.45 8.56 2.73
C LEU A 28 -6.32 9.78 2.39
N ASP A 29 -5.71 10.89 1.98
CA ASP A 29 -6.46 12.10 1.63
C ASP A 29 -6.68 12.24 0.11
N LYS A 30 -6.19 11.29 -0.67
CA LYS A 30 -6.35 11.23 -2.12
C LYS A 30 -5.78 12.46 -2.85
N SER A 31 -4.76 13.09 -2.26
CA SER A 31 -4.17 14.32 -2.82
C SER A 31 -3.66 14.15 -4.25
N ASN A 32 -3.13 12.96 -4.56
CA ASN A 32 -2.61 12.65 -5.90
C ASN A 32 -3.64 11.97 -6.79
N GLY A 33 -4.90 11.93 -6.37
CA GLY A 33 -5.96 11.25 -7.11
C GLY A 33 -5.88 9.73 -7.08
N ILE A 34 -5.04 9.17 -6.21
CA ILE A 34 -4.89 7.73 -6.03
C ILE A 34 -5.37 7.39 -4.62
N SER A 35 -6.38 6.53 -4.53
CA SER A 35 -6.93 6.09 -3.26
C SER A 35 -6.47 4.68 -2.92
N LEU A 36 -6.74 4.26 -1.69
CA LEU A 36 -6.47 2.88 -1.27
C LEU A 36 -7.20 1.88 -2.17
N ARG A 37 -8.42 2.21 -2.56
CA ARG A 37 -9.22 1.36 -3.46
C ARG A 37 -8.58 1.28 -4.86
N ASN A 38 -8.00 2.35 -5.36
CA ASN A 38 -7.28 2.34 -6.63
C ASN A 38 -6.05 1.42 -6.56
N LEU A 39 -5.31 1.47 -5.45
CA LEU A 39 -4.16 0.59 -5.24
C LEU A 39 -4.58 -0.88 -5.25
N GLU A 40 -5.60 -1.20 -4.49
CA GLU A 40 -6.10 -2.58 -4.39
C GLU A 40 -6.61 -3.06 -5.74
N TRP A 41 -7.40 -2.24 -6.43
CA TRP A 41 -7.91 -2.57 -7.76
C TRP A 41 -6.77 -2.83 -8.75
N PHE A 42 -5.77 -1.96 -8.75
CA PHE A 42 -4.63 -2.13 -9.65
C PHE A 42 -3.95 -3.48 -9.43
N ILE A 43 -3.71 -3.83 -8.18
CA ILE A 43 -2.98 -5.04 -7.83
C ILE A 43 -3.79 -6.30 -8.11
N THR A 44 -5.05 -6.32 -7.70
CA THR A 44 -5.86 -7.54 -7.75
C THR A 44 -6.59 -7.74 -9.07
N ASN A 45 -6.77 -6.69 -9.86
CA ASN A 45 -7.47 -6.77 -11.14
C ASN A 45 -6.55 -6.48 -12.31
N TYR A 46 -6.05 -5.26 -12.40
CA TYR A 46 -5.24 -4.85 -13.57
C TYR A 46 -3.95 -5.66 -13.68
N ALA A 47 -3.17 -5.70 -12.61
CA ALA A 47 -1.86 -6.38 -12.63
C ALA A 47 -2.01 -7.89 -12.82
N LYS A 48 -3.07 -8.47 -12.26
CA LYS A 48 -3.37 -9.88 -12.45
C LYS A 48 -3.69 -10.19 -13.91
N LYS A 49 -4.56 -9.40 -14.50
CA LYS A 49 -5.00 -9.60 -15.89
C LYS A 49 -3.89 -9.35 -16.89
N ASN A 50 -3.08 -8.34 -16.66
CA ASN A 50 -2.05 -7.89 -17.61
C ASN A 50 -0.64 -8.40 -17.26
N HIS A 51 -0.51 -9.24 -16.24
CA HIS A 51 0.79 -9.79 -15.80
C HIS A 51 1.82 -8.67 -15.58
N THR A 52 1.40 -7.59 -14.94
CA THR A 52 2.24 -6.39 -14.77
C THR A 52 3.51 -6.71 -14.00
N SER A 53 4.64 -6.38 -14.58
CA SER A 53 5.95 -6.48 -13.93
C SER A 53 6.80 -5.29 -14.31
N TYR A 54 7.75 -4.96 -13.45
CA TYR A 54 8.68 -3.87 -13.70
C TYR A 54 9.93 -4.08 -12.84
N THR A 55 10.97 -3.31 -13.11
CA THR A 55 12.19 -3.34 -12.32
C THR A 55 12.10 -2.29 -11.22
N THR A 56 12.33 -2.70 -9.97
CA THR A 56 12.32 -1.78 -8.83
C THR A 56 13.59 -0.94 -8.80
N LYS A 57 13.63 0.05 -7.91
CA LYS A 57 14.78 0.95 -7.78
C LYS A 57 16.08 0.22 -7.45
N ASP A 58 15.98 -0.92 -6.77
CA ASP A 58 17.14 -1.76 -6.44
C ASP A 58 17.51 -2.77 -7.53
N GLY A 59 16.90 -2.64 -8.71
CA GLY A 59 17.26 -3.45 -9.88
C GLY A 59 16.64 -4.83 -9.96
N LYS A 60 15.66 -5.13 -9.11
CA LYS A 60 15.01 -6.45 -9.08
C LYS A 60 13.73 -6.44 -9.90
N LEU A 61 13.47 -7.54 -10.61
CA LEU A 61 12.20 -7.72 -11.31
C LEU A 61 11.10 -7.96 -10.28
N PHE A 62 10.02 -7.20 -10.38
CA PHE A 62 8.90 -7.30 -9.48
C PHE A 62 7.62 -7.58 -10.25
N THR A 63 7.03 -8.75 -10.02
CA THR A 63 5.76 -9.13 -10.63
C THR A 63 4.65 -8.88 -9.62
N VAL A 64 3.86 -7.86 -9.88
CA VAL A 64 2.97 -7.25 -8.89
C VAL A 64 2.01 -8.24 -8.24
N HIS A 65 1.19 -8.92 -9.05
CA HIS A 65 0.16 -9.80 -8.49
C HIS A 65 0.76 -11.02 -7.78
N CYS A 66 1.81 -11.60 -8.33
CA CYS A 66 2.47 -12.74 -7.70
C CYS A 66 3.07 -12.36 -6.34
N ALA A 67 3.71 -11.19 -6.28
CA ALA A 67 4.30 -10.69 -5.02
C ALA A 67 3.19 -10.39 -3.99
N TYR A 68 2.06 -9.85 -4.45
CA TYR A 68 0.92 -9.60 -3.58
C TYR A 68 0.40 -10.90 -2.96
N LYS A 69 0.21 -11.93 -3.78
CA LYS A 69 -0.29 -13.23 -3.29
C LYS A 69 0.67 -13.84 -2.27
N SER A 70 1.97 -13.78 -2.53
CA SER A 70 2.97 -14.26 -1.59
C SER A 70 2.91 -13.53 -0.26
N SER A 71 2.78 -12.20 -0.29
CA SER A 71 2.70 -11.39 0.92
C SER A 71 1.40 -11.65 1.68
N LEU A 72 0.30 -11.82 0.96
CA LEU A 72 -1.00 -12.13 1.57
C LEU A 72 -0.93 -13.48 2.30
N ASP A 73 -0.30 -14.48 1.71
CA ASP A 73 -0.11 -15.78 2.33
C ASP A 73 0.80 -15.68 3.57
N GLY A 74 1.84 -14.86 3.48
CA GLY A 74 2.78 -14.68 4.59
C GLY A 74 2.21 -13.91 5.77
N TYR A 75 1.41 -12.89 5.53
CA TYR A 75 0.84 -12.06 6.59
C TYR A 75 -0.56 -12.47 7.03
N SER A 76 -1.33 -13.11 6.18
CA SER A 76 -2.76 -13.40 6.31
C SER A 76 -3.60 -12.15 5.98
N LYS A 77 -4.89 -12.38 5.69
CA LYS A 77 -5.82 -11.30 5.34
C LYS A 77 -5.94 -10.26 6.44
N LYS A 78 -5.94 -10.68 7.69
CA LYS A 78 -6.10 -9.77 8.84
C LYS A 78 -4.99 -8.74 8.93
N LEU A 79 -3.81 -9.05 8.40
CA LEU A 79 -2.64 -8.20 8.53
C LEU A 79 -2.21 -7.58 7.20
N PHE A 80 -2.85 -7.90 6.09
CA PHE A 80 -2.41 -7.41 4.78
C PHE A 80 -3.53 -6.97 3.85
N ASP A 81 -4.73 -7.56 3.91
CA ASP A 81 -5.84 -7.14 3.05
C ASP A 81 -6.43 -5.83 3.59
N PRO A 82 -6.30 -4.71 2.86
CA PRO A 82 -6.73 -3.40 3.38
C PRO A 82 -8.24 -3.28 3.57
N PHE A 83 -9.02 -4.15 2.94
CA PHE A 83 -10.48 -4.13 3.06
C PHE A 83 -11.02 -5.30 3.88
N CYS A 84 -10.15 -6.07 4.50
CA CYS A 84 -10.56 -7.11 5.41
C CYS A 84 -11.19 -6.47 6.65
N ARG A 85 -12.28 -7.04 7.12
CA ARG A 85 -12.90 -6.57 8.37
C ARG A 85 -11.97 -6.84 9.53
N SER A 86 -11.50 -5.77 10.15
CA SER A 86 -10.69 -5.85 11.35
C SER A 86 -10.94 -4.59 12.16
N GLU A 87 -10.54 -4.66 13.42
CA GLU A 87 -10.77 -3.55 14.33
C GLU A 87 -9.95 -2.33 13.94
N LYS A 88 -10.62 -1.19 13.77
CA LYS A 88 -9.95 0.07 13.52
C LYS A 88 -9.41 0.63 14.83
N PHE A 89 -8.29 1.30 14.75
CA PHE A 89 -7.70 1.95 15.91
C PHE A 89 -7.18 3.33 15.53
N ALA A 90 -6.97 4.15 16.56
CA ALA A 90 -6.40 5.47 16.38
C ALA A 90 -4.89 5.34 16.28
N TYR A 91 -4.33 5.67 15.12
CA TYR A 91 -2.90 5.59 14.87
C TYR A 91 -2.31 6.99 14.75
N THR A 92 -1.36 7.30 15.64
CA THR A 92 -0.63 8.56 15.54
C THR A 92 0.53 8.38 14.58
N VAL A 93 0.53 9.15 13.51
CA VAL A 93 1.59 9.06 12.49
C VAL A 93 2.91 9.50 13.10
N PRO A 94 3.97 8.65 13.06
CA PRO A 94 5.25 8.98 13.70
C PRO A 94 5.81 10.31 13.23
N GLY A 95 6.37 11.07 14.17
CA GLY A 95 6.93 12.38 13.88
C GLY A 95 5.92 13.50 13.73
N THR A 96 4.64 13.22 13.95
CA THR A 96 3.57 14.22 13.88
C THR A 96 2.61 14.03 15.05
N SER A 97 1.70 14.98 15.23
CA SER A 97 0.58 14.86 16.16
C SER A 97 -0.70 14.40 15.44
N HIS A 98 -0.58 14.05 14.17
CA HIS A 98 -1.74 13.69 13.36
C HIS A 98 -2.20 12.26 13.66
N GLU A 99 -3.49 12.11 13.97
CA GLU A 99 -4.08 10.80 14.27
C GLU A 99 -5.03 10.40 13.16
N ILE A 100 -4.96 9.13 12.76
CA ILE A 100 -5.84 8.58 11.73
C ILE A 100 -6.52 7.32 12.28
N HIS A 101 -7.72 7.05 11.80
CA HIS A 101 -8.43 5.82 12.13
C HIS A 101 -8.22 4.82 11.00
N THR A 102 -7.55 3.73 11.31
CA THR A 102 -7.11 2.76 10.29
C THR A 102 -7.01 1.37 10.90
N THR A 103 -6.61 0.40 10.09
CA THR A 103 -6.32 -0.95 10.56
C THR A 103 -4.84 -1.25 10.33
N LEU A 104 -4.34 -2.24 11.06
CA LEU A 104 -2.97 -2.68 10.88
C LEU A 104 -2.73 -3.18 9.45
N ALA A 105 -3.73 -3.87 8.89
CA ALA A 105 -3.66 -4.34 7.51
C ALA A 105 -3.52 -3.20 6.51
N GLN A 106 -4.26 -2.11 6.69
CA GLN A 106 -4.15 -0.95 5.81
C GLN A 106 -2.76 -0.33 5.85
N LEU A 107 -2.23 -0.13 7.06
CA LEU A 107 -0.88 0.42 7.23
C LEU A 107 0.17 -0.47 6.59
N ASN A 108 0.06 -1.77 6.79
CA ASN A 108 1.01 -2.74 6.24
C ASN A 108 0.91 -2.83 4.72
N PHE A 109 -0.30 -2.84 4.17
CA PHE A 109 -0.53 -2.88 2.73
C PHE A 109 0.07 -1.65 2.04
N ILE A 110 -0.19 -0.46 2.59
CA ILE A 110 0.34 0.79 2.03
C ILE A 110 1.87 0.80 2.11
N LYS A 111 2.43 0.34 3.24
CA LYS A 111 3.89 0.19 3.38
C LYS A 111 4.47 -0.69 2.27
N TRP A 112 3.82 -1.83 2.01
CA TRP A 112 4.24 -2.75 0.96
C TRP A 112 4.19 -2.07 -0.41
N CYS A 113 3.13 -1.31 -0.69
CA CYS A 113 3.00 -0.57 -1.94
C CYS A 113 4.11 0.46 -2.11
N ILE A 114 4.46 1.17 -1.04
CA ILE A 114 5.53 2.17 -1.07
C ILE A 114 6.89 1.52 -1.30
N LYS A 115 7.19 0.47 -0.52
CA LYS A 115 8.48 -0.23 -0.59
C LYS A 115 8.77 -0.82 -1.96
N ASN A 116 7.74 -1.27 -2.64
CA ASN A 116 7.89 -1.95 -3.93
C ASN A 116 7.60 -1.03 -5.11
N ASN A 117 7.59 0.28 -4.88
CA ASN A 117 7.43 1.31 -5.90
C ASN A 117 6.12 1.21 -6.69
N ILE A 118 5.09 0.59 -6.10
CA ILE A 118 3.80 0.46 -6.77
C ILE A 118 3.14 1.82 -6.95
N ILE A 119 3.20 2.67 -5.92
CA ILE A 119 2.63 4.02 -5.98
C ILE A 119 3.33 4.83 -7.07
N ASP A 120 4.66 4.73 -7.15
CA ASP A 120 5.43 5.42 -8.19
C ASP A 120 5.02 4.94 -9.58
N TYR A 121 4.87 3.63 -9.76
CA TYR A 121 4.45 3.05 -11.03
C TYR A 121 3.06 3.56 -11.43
N ILE A 122 2.10 3.52 -10.51
CA ILE A 122 0.74 3.99 -10.76
C ILE A 122 0.73 5.48 -11.11
N THR A 123 1.50 6.28 -10.37
CA THR A 123 1.57 7.72 -10.60
C THR A 123 2.07 8.04 -11.99
N ARG A 124 3.11 7.35 -12.46
CA ARG A 124 3.68 7.54 -13.80
C ARG A 124 2.73 7.09 -14.90
N ASN A 125 1.87 6.12 -14.63
CA ASN A 125 0.96 5.54 -15.62
C ASN A 125 -0.49 5.86 -15.36
N LYS A 126 -0.75 6.85 -14.51
CA LYS A 126 -2.09 7.17 -14.03
C LYS A 126 -3.11 7.39 -15.15
N SER A 127 -2.76 8.15 -16.17
CA SER A 127 -3.67 8.44 -17.26
C SER A 127 -4.02 7.20 -18.07
N SER A 128 -3.10 6.25 -18.19
CA SER A 128 -3.37 4.97 -18.88
C SER A 128 -4.19 4.02 -18.03
N LEU A 129 -3.94 4.02 -16.71
CA LEU A 129 -4.56 3.05 -15.80
C LEU A 129 -5.97 3.44 -15.40
N PHE A 130 -6.23 4.73 -15.22
CA PHE A 130 -7.48 5.22 -14.66
C PHE A 130 -8.25 6.15 -15.58
N SER A 131 -7.84 6.27 -16.85
CA SER A 131 -8.59 7.07 -17.79
C SER A 131 -9.95 6.42 -18.03
N LYS A 132 -11.00 7.23 -17.95
CA LYS A 132 -12.33 6.73 -18.26
C LYS A 132 -12.47 6.54 -19.76
N PRO A 133 -13.14 5.49 -20.21
CA PRO A 133 -13.44 5.36 -21.63
C PRO A 133 -14.21 6.59 -22.08
N VAL A 134 -13.84 7.11 -23.23
CA VAL A 134 -14.58 8.21 -23.85
C VAL A 134 -15.85 7.59 -24.39
N THR A 135 -16.96 7.99 -23.83
CA THR A 135 -18.27 7.53 -24.28
C THR A 135 -19.00 8.62 -25.03
#